data_ef5a5024df7f08e6872eb33afce859e0
#
_entry.id   ef5a5024df7f08e6872eb33afce859e0
#
_cell.length_a   1.000
_cell.length_b   1.000
_cell.length_c   1.000
_cell.angle_alpha   90.00
_cell.angle_beta   90.00
_cell.angle_gamma   90.00
#
_symmetry.space_group_name_H-M   'P 1'
#
loop_
_entity.id
_entity.type
_entity.pdbx_description
1 polymer ?
#
loop_
_entity_poly.entity_id
_entity_poly.type
_entity_poly.pdbx_seq_one_letter_code
_entity_poly.pdbx_strand_id
1 'polypeptide(L)'
;FGLEHPSYRYLRTIHSFLADFGSNLAPMETVLPEGWEKMTPENRDDLRYAARMKDDSGFIFMINFQDHDTLRHDMDGLQLQLNLRNETLRIPEQGTFTLPKDESMILPFNLMLGSARLRYATAQPLMKINDNSIDHYIFFAPEGMKPEYCFDARTVKGKAKYAVTSGLKSTITVTPRNGKKIKITTLNHEQALNAIKVDGQLLITTATVLPTAEGITLQQLGNNAFDYILYPSAKGWQSQTVQVQPVSPECRVEKITTRRITVAFSDTVHTPQVNEYFMKIDYTGDVAMAFLGGKMVQDEFWHAQPWMIGLNRHKEMMNKEAMSFYFRPLRSDATCLQDLPQSAIPDFKGNNQVLEIKNVEIIPQYQLRINN
;
A
#
# COMPACT_ATOMS: atom_id res chain seq x y z
N PHE A 1 -3.21 11.53 -12.62
CA PHE A 1 -2.15 12.08 -13.45
C PHE A 1 -0.84 11.27 -13.41
N GLY A 2 -0.91 9.95 -13.19
CA GLY A 2 0.26 9.07 -13.20
C GLY A 2 1.01 8.98 -11.86
N LEU A 3 0.45 9.50 -10.78
CA LEU A 3 0.94 9.29 -9.43
C LEU A 3 0.10 8.24 -8.71
N GLU A 4 0.77 7.29 -8.05
CA GLU A 4 0.13 6.25 -7.26
C GLU A 4 -0.28 6.83 -5.89
N HIS A 5 -1.56 6.78 -5.56
CA HIS A 5 -2.04 7.16 -4.24
C HIS A 5 -1.68 6.07 -3.20
N PRO A 6 -1.30 6.41 -1.96
CA PRO A 6 -0.91 5.44 -0.94
C PRO A 6 -1.95 4.31 -0.70
N SER A 7 -3.25 4.63 -0.76
CA SER A 7 -4.33 3.63 -0.61
C SER A 7 -4.28 2.50 -1.65
N TYR A 8 -3.67 2.74 -2.82
CA TYR A 8 -3.52 1.72 -3.84
C TYR A 8 -2.66 0.55 -3.39
N ARG A 9 -1.66 0.79 -2.52
CA ARG A 9 -0.79 -0.25 -1.97
C ARG A 9 -1.54 -1.16 -1.00
N TYR A 10 -2.43 -0.61 -0.19
CA TYR A 10 -3.31 -1.41 0.69
C TYR A 10 -4.25 -2.30 -0.13
N LEU A 11 -4.89 -1.74 -1.17
CA LEU A 11 -5.75 -2.51 -2.08
C LEU A 11 -4.97 -3.60 -2.80
N ARG A 12 -3.72 -3.35 -3.18
CA ARG A 12 -2.85 -4.31 -3.85
C ARG A 12 -2.58 -5.55 -3.00
N THR A 13 -2.42 -5.42 -1.67
CA THR A 13 -2.24 -6.59 -0.79
C THR A 13 -3.46 -7.51 -0.82
N ILE A 14 -4.67 -6.93 -0.79
CA ILE A 14 -5.92 -7.70 -0.88
C ILE A 14 -6.07 -8.32 -2.27
N HIS A 15 -5.79 -7.57 -3.34
CA HIS A 15 -5.88 -8.10 -4.71
C HIS A 15 -4.86 -9.21 -4.96
N SER A 16 -3.65 -9.11 -4.42
CA SER A 16 -2.63 -10.16 -4.50
C SER A 16 -3.09 -11.43 -3.79
N PHE A 17 -3.66 -11.31 -2.59
CA PHE A 17 -4.28 -12.41 -1.88
C PHE A 17 -5.41 -13.06 -2.69
N LEU A 18 -6.33 -12.27 -3.24
CA LEU A 18 -7.45 -12.77 -4.03
C LEU A 18 -6.99 -13.45 -5.33
N ALA A 19 -5.94 -12.95 -5.97
CA ALA A 19 -5.41 -13.54 -7.20
C ALA A 19 -4.89 -14.97 -6.99
N ASP A 20 -4.26 -15.25 -5.85
CA ASP A 20 -3.63 -16.54 -5.59
C ASP A 20 -4.43 -17.47 -4.66
N PHE A 21 -5.29 -16.92 -3.80
CA PHE A 21 -6.11 -17.68 -2.84
C PHE A 21 -7.61 -17.56 -3.09
N GLY A 22 -8.03 -16.77 -4.09
CA GLY A 22 -9.44 -16.58 -4.43
C GLY A 22 -10.16 -17.86 -4.82
N SER A 23 -9.49 -18.80 -5.48
CA SER A 23 -10.05 -20.13 -5.79
C SER A 23 -10.36 -20.96 -4.54
N ASN A 24 -9.60 -20.77 -3.46
CA ASN A 24 -9.90 -21.37 -2.15
C ASN A 24 -11.09 -20.66 -1.50
N LEU A 25 -11.12 -19.31 -1.59
CA LEU A 25 -12.11 -18.47 -0.93
C LEU A 25 -13.50 -18.54 -1.60
N ALA A 26 -13.56 -18.60 -2.93
CA ALA A 26 -14.80 -18.54 -3.69
C ALA A 26 -15.90 -19.55 -3.27
N PRO A 27 -15.59 -20.85 -3.00
CA PRO A 27 -16.58 -21.82 -2.57
C PRO A 27 -16.90 -21.79 -1.08
N MET A 28 -16.29 -20.86 -0.31
CA MET A 28 -16.47 -20.75 1.15
C MET A 28 -17.72 -19.96 1.49
N GLU A 29 -18.42 -20.39 2.54
CA GLU A 29 -19.56 -19.70 3.12
C GLU A 29 -19.10 -18.70 4.18
N THR A 30 -19.90 -17.64 4.41
CA THR A 30 -19.65 -16.69 5.48
C THR A 30 -20.19 -17.24 6.79
N VAL A 31 -19.34 -17.26 7.81
CA VAL A 31 -19.71 -17.61 9.18
C VAL A 31 -19.46 -16.37 10.05
N LEU A 32 -20.50 -15.89 10.66
CA LEU A 32 -20.48 -14.74 11.56
C LEU A 32 -20.32 -15.20 13.01
N PRO A 33 -19.69 -14.42 13.89
CA PRO A 33 -19.58 -14.75 15.31
C PRO A 33 -20.96 -14.75 15.99
N GLU A 34 -21.07 -15.50 17.07
CA GLU A 34 -22.28 -15.45 17.90
C GLU A 34 -22.50 -14.03 18.43
N GLY A 35 -23.75 -13.54 18.35
CA GLY A 35 -24.12 -12.21 18.82
C GLY A 35 -23.77 -11.05 17.87
N TRP A 36 -23.32 -11.34 16.64
CA TRP A 36 -22.96 -10.32 15.65
C TRP A 36 -24.10 -9.32 15.38
N GLU A 37 -25.35 -9.77 15.47
CA GLU A 37 -26.56 -8.95 15.27
C GLU A 37 -26.75 -7.87 16.36
N LYS A 38 -26.03 -7.98 17.48
CA LYS A 38 -26.03 -6.98 18.56
C LYS A 38 -24.90 -5.97 18.44
N MET A 39 -23.99 -6.18 17.48
CA MET A 39 -22.85 -5.30 17.27
C MET A 39 -23.32 -3.95 16.69
N THR A 40 -22.93 -2.86 17.32
CA THR A 40 -23.20 -1.50 16.89
C THR A 40 -21.90 -0.71 16.67
N PRO A 41 -21.94 0.46 16.04
CA PRO A 41 -20.75 1.31 15.92
C PRO A 41 -20.11 1.70 17.25
N GLU A 42 -20.88 1.74 18.34
CA GLU A 42 -20.41 2.10 19.68
C GLU A 42 -19.66 0.97 20.40
N ASN A 43 -19.74 -0.27 19.90
CA ASN A 43 -18.98 -1.39 20.43
C ASN A 43 -17.50 -1.30 20.02
N ARG A 44 -16.71 -0.51 20.76
CA ARG A 44 -15.29 -0.27 20.46
C ARG A 44 -14.36 -1.33 21.00
N ASP A 45 -14.77 -2.02 22.06
CA ASP A 45 -13.99 -3.05 22.76
C ASP A 45 -14.20 -4.45 22.17
N ASP A 46 -15.21 -4.61 21.31
CA ASP A 46 -15.54 -5.91 20.72
C ASP A 46 -14.79 -6.09 19.39
N LEU A 47 -14.16 -7.25 19.23
CA LEU A 47 -13.47 -7.63 18.01
C LEU A 47 -14.49 -7.84 16.88
N ARG A 48 -14.33 -7.09 15.80
CA ARG A 48 -15.12 -7.24 14.57
C ARG A 48 -14.44 -8.24 13.65
N TYR A 49 -15.08 -9.38 13.44
CA TYR A 49 -14.54 -10.43 12.58
C TYR A 49 -15.64 -11.24 11.92
N ALA A 50 -15.27 -11.91 10.83
CA ALA A 50 -16.05 -12.95 10.18
C ALA A 50 -15.13 -14.02 9.65
N ALA A 51 -15.61 -15.25 9.54
CA ALA A 51 -14.88 -16.31 8.85
C ALA A 51 -15.51 -16.57 7.48
N ARG A 52 -14.68 -16.90 6.51
CA ARG A 52 -15.08 -17.57 5.28
C ARG A 52 -14.54 -18.98 5.36
N MET A 53 -15.40 -19.97 5.31
CA MET A 53 -14.99 -21.36 5.49
C MET A 53 -15.77 -22.33 4.62
N LYS A 54 -15.10 -23.43 4.29
CA LYS A 54 -15.69 -24.61 3.69
C LYS A 54 -15.12 -25.84 4.37
N ASP A 55 -15.96 -26.74 4.79
CA ASP A 55 -15.64 -27.92 5.58
C ASP A 55 -14.75 -27.56 6.80
N ASP A 56 -13.87 -27.60 7.32
CA ASP A 56 -13.12 -27.10 8.46
C ASP A 56 -11.89 -26.25 8.04
N SER A 57 -11.89 -25.70 6.81
CA SER A 57 -10.81 -24.89 6.25
C SER A 57 -11.31 -23.50 5.89
N GLY A 58 -10.52 -22.47 6.14
CA GLY A 58 -10.95 -21.11 5.79
C GLY A 58 -9.98 -20.00 6.14
N PHE A 59 -10.57 -18.79 6.17
CA PHE A 59 -9.90 -17.56 6.54
C PHE A 59 -10.75 -16.76 7.51
N ILE A 60 -10.11 -16.15 8.50
CA ILE A 60 -10.74 -15.22 9.45
C ILE A 60 -10.32 -13.80 9.04
N PHE A 61 -11.32 -12.97 8.80
CA PHE A 61 -11.16 -11.55 8.49
C PHE A 61 -11.46 -10.76 9.74
N MET A 62 -10.52 -9.94 10.18
CA MET A 62 -10.65 -9.09 11.37
C MET A 62 -10.35 -7.66 10.99
N ILE A 63 -11.08 -6.72 11.62
CA ILE A 63 -10.91 -5.28 11.36
C ILE A 63 -11.05 -4.50 12.67
N ASN A 64 -10.12 -3.57 12.90
CA ASN A 64 -10.14 -2.60 13.98
C ASN A 64 -10.17 -1.16 13.45
N PHE A 65 -10.87 -0.95 12.34
CA PHE A 65 -11.07 0.35 11.71
C PHE A 65 -12.55 0.74 11.79
N GLN A 66 -12.79 2.01 12.04
CA GLN A 66 -14.10 2.64 11.86
C GLN A 66 -13.90 4.10 11.47
N ASP A 67 -14.48 4.50 10.36
CA ASP A 67 -14.40 5.87 9.87
C ASP A 67 -15.01 6.86 10.87
N HIS A 68 -14.37 8.02 10.99
CA HIS A 68 -14.76 9.09 11.95
C HIS A 68 -14.78 8.70 13.44
N ASP A 69 -14.22 7.53 13.82
CA ASP A 69 -14.10 7.15 15.23
C ASP A 69 -12.68 7.36 15.76
N THR A 70 -12.46 8.45 16.47
CA THR A 70 -11.16 8.79 17.07
C THR A 70 -10.89 8.06 18.38
N LEU A 71 -11.90 7.42 18.98
CA LEU A 71 -11.83 6.78 20.30
C LEU A 71 -11.45 5.30 20.25
N ARG A 72 -11.32 4.70 19.05
CA ARG A 72 -10.82 3.34 18.93
C ARG A 72 -9.38 3.24 19.42
N HIS A 73 -9.03 2.08 19.95
CA HIS A 73 -7.71 1.79 20.51
C HIS A 73 -7.23 0.41 20.04
N ASP A 74 -6.00 0.08 20.36
CA ASP A 74 -5.43 -1.24 20.09
C ASP A 74 -6.21 -2.32 20.87
N MET A 75 -6.49 -3.42 20.22
CA MET A 75 -7.14 -4.57 20.83
C MET A 75 -6.08 -5.58 21.23
N ASP A 76 -5.74 -5.57 22.52
CA ASP A 76 -4.72 -6.44 23.11
C ASP A 76 -5.30 -7.76 23.64
N GLY A 77 -4.42 -8.73 23.85
CA GLY A 77 -4.76 -9.96 24.53
C GLY A 77 -5.70 -10.89 23.75
N LEU A 78 -5.77 -10.75 22.42
CA LEU A 78 -6.66 -11.51 21.57
C LEU A 78 -6.16 -12.96 21.41
N GLN A 79 -7.10 -13.91 21.51
CA GLN A 79 -6.93 -15.31 21.14
C GLN A 79 -8.25 -15.80 20.54
N LEU A 80 -8.22 -16.32 19.33
CA LEU A 80 -9.41 -16.83 18.67
C LEU A 80 -9.63 -18.30 19.01
N GLN A 81 -10.88 -18.70 19.19
CA GLN A 81 -11.26 -20.10 19.34
C GLN A 81 -12.27 -20.48 18.24
N LEU A 82 -11.91 -21.46 17.42
CA LEU A 82 -12.74 -22.02 16.38
C LEU A 82 -13.25 -23.40 16.80
N ASN A 83 -14.56 -23.53 16.94
CA ASN A 83 -15.19 -24.80 17.20
C ASN A 83 -15.53 -25.49 15.87
N LEU A 84 -14.62 -26.30 15.38
CA LEU A 84 -14.74 -27.06 14.13
C LEU A 84 -15.43 -28.41 14.39
N ARG A 85 -15.80 -29.11 13.31
CA ARG A 85 -16.55 -30.39 13.43
C ARG A 85 -15.87 -31.43 14.33
N ASN A 86 -14.53 -31.56 14.22
CA ASN A 86 -13.77 -32.61 14.87
C ASN A 86 -12.69 -32.09 15.84
N GLU A 87 -12.51 -30.76 15.94
CA GLU A 87 -11.51 -30.20 16.84
C GLU A 87 -11.88 -28.75 17.24
N THR A 88 -11.35 -28.32 18.37
CA THR A 88 -11.32 -26.91 18.73
C THR A 88 -9.92 -26.39 18.45
N LEU A 89 -9.82 -25.40 17.58
CA LEU A 89 -8.57 -24.77 17.20
C LEU A 89 -8.44 -23.41 17.89
N ARG A 90 -7.32 -23.17 18.57
CA ARG A 90 -6.98 -21.84 19.13
C ARG A 90 -5.91 -21.17 18.30
N ILE A 91 -6.04 -19.86 18.06
CA ILE A 91 -5.12 -19.06 17.26
C ILE A 91 -4.76 -17.76 18.00
N PRO A 92 -3.51 -17.58 18.43
CA PRO A 92 -2.45 -18.60 18.48
C PRO A 92 -2.78 -19.71 19.47
N GLU A 93 -2.12 -20.87 19.37
CA GLU A 93 -2.37 -21.98 20.30
C GLU A 93 -1.91 -21.63 21.72
N GLN A 94 -0.87 -20.80 21.85
CA GLN A 94 -0.35 -20.27 23.10
C GLN A 94 -0.10 -18.78 23.00
N GLY A 95 -0.41 -18.05 24.09
CA GLY A 95 -0.27 -16.60 24.13
C GLY A 95 -1.43 -15.87 23.44
N THR A 96 -1.20 -14.62 23.13
CA THR A 96 -2.18 -13.70 22.56
C THR A 96 -1.53 -12.81 21.50
N PHE A 97 -2.34 -12.08 20.75
CA PHE A 97 -1.89 -11.07 19.79
C PHE A 97 -2.61 -9.75 20.02
N THR A 98 -2.12 -8.71 19.39
CA THR A 98 -2.73 -7.38 19.32
C THR A 98 -3.25 -7.14 17.90
N LEU A 99 -4.45 -6.60 17.77
CA LEU A 99 -4.93 -5.98 16.55
C LEU A 99 -4.90 -4.46 16.73
N PRO A 100 -3.90 -3.75 16.17
CA PRO A 100 -3.78 -2.31 16.36
C PRO A 100 -4.98 -1.55 15.81
N LYS A 101 -5.16 -0.32 16.31
CA LYS A 101 -6.10 0.64 15.76
C LYS A 101 -5.81 0.86 14.28
N ASP A 102 -6.87 1.00 13.50
CA ASP A 102 -6.87 1.27 12.06
C ASP A 102 -6.26 0.13 11.21
N GLU A 103 -6.03 -1.05 11.82
CA GLU A 103 -5.52 -2.23 11.14
C GLU A 103 -6.58 -3.29 10.86
N SER A 104 -6.25 -4.13 9.88
CA SER A 104 -7.03 -5.32 9.52
C SER A 104 -6.10 -6.49 9.24
N MET A 105 -6.60 -7.71 9.42
CA MET A 105 -5.81 -8.90 9.10
C MET A 105 -6.66 -10.08 8.63
N ILE A 106 -6.06 -10.94 7.82
CA ILE A 106 -6.65 -12.18 7.30
C ILE A 106 -5.80 -13.35 7.75
N LEU A 107 -6.33 -14.20 8.64
CA LEU A 107 -5.61 -15.35 9.16
C LEU A 107 -6.16 -16.65 8.56
N PRO A 108 -5.31 -17.51 7.97
CA PRO A 108 -5.74 -18.81 7.45
C PRO A 108 -5.85 -19.85 8.55
N PHE A 109 -6.79 -20.77 8.41
CA PHE A 109 -6.88 -21.97 9.23
C PHE A 109 -7.19 -23.19 8.37
N ASN A 110 -6.57 -24.32 8.72
CA ASN A 110 -6.69 -25.61 8.04
C ASN A 110 -6.49 -25.56 6.52
N LEU A 111 -5.66 -24.61 6.05
CA LEU A 111 -5.38 -24.38 4.63
C LEU A 111 -4.37 -25.40 4.10
N MET A 112 -4.62 -25.93 2.90
CA MET A 112 -3.64 -26.77 2.20
C MET A 112 -2.63 -25.91 1.46
N LEU A 113 -1.34 -26.03 1.82
CA LEU A 113 -0.21 -25.45 1.10
C LEU A 113 0.52 -26.59 0.37
N GLY A 114 0.23 -26.78 -0.90
CA GLY A 114 0.59 -28.00 -1.59
C GLY A 114 -0.06 -29.22 -0.90
N SER A 115 0.77 -30.18 -0.45
CA SER A 115 0.31 -31.35 0.30
C SER A 115 0.49 -31.25 1.83
N ALA A 116 0.92 -30.08 2.33
CA ALA A 116 1.03 -29.81 3.75
C ALA A 116 -0.22 -29.08 4.26
N ARG A 117 -0.85 -29.58 5.32
CA ARG A 117 -1.99 -28.91 5.97
C ARG A 117 -1.47 -27.91 6.99
N LEU A 118 -1.62 -26.63 6.70
CA LEU A 118 -1.40 -25.55 7.65
C LEU A 118 -2.61 -25.47 8.57
N ARG A 119 -2.47 -25.86 9.85
CA ARG A 119 -3.56 -25.75 10.83
C ARG A 119 -3.94 -24.29 11.08
N TYR A 120 -2.92 -23.43 11.23
CA TYR A 120 -3.09 -21.98 11.26
C TYR A 120 -1.75 -21.28 11.01
N ALA A 121 -1.84 -20.01 10.67
CA ALA A 121 -0.74 -19.07 10.78
C ALA A 121 -1.22 -17.78 11.44
N THR A 122 -0.35 -17.16 12.25
CA THR A 122 -0.48 -15.78 12.72
C THR A 122 0.24 -14.82 11.78
N ALA A 123 0.20 -15.12 10.50
CA ALA A 123 0.70 -14.33 9.39
C ALA A 123 -0.35 -14.34 8.27
N GLN A 124 -0.49 -13.24 7.58
CA GLN A 124 -1.45 -13.08 6.50
C GLN A 124 -0.87 -13.59 5.18
N PRO A 125 -1.58 -14.46 4.44
CA PRO A 125 -1.18 -14.85 3.10
C PRO A 125 -1.25 -13.66 2.14
N LEU A 126 -0.21 -13.49 1.33
CA LEU A 126 -0.12 -12.39 0.37
C LEU A 126 -0.21 -12.90 -1.08
N MET A 127 0.70 -13.78 -1.46
CA MET A 127 0.77 -14.33 -2.82
C MET A 127 1.54 -15.65 -2.88
N LYS A 128 1.48 -16.28 -4.04
CA LYS A 128 2.27 -17.47 -4.37
C LYS A 128 3.16 -17.17 -5.57
N ILE A 129 4.43 -17.52 -5.48
CA ILE A 129 5.38 -17.44 -6.59
C ILE A 129 5.99 -18.82 -6.85
N ASN A 130 6.62 -19.00 -7.99
CA ASN A 130 7.32 -20.24 -8.34
C ASN A 130 8.84 -20.00 -8.26
N ASP A 131 9.50 -20.71 -7.36
CA ASP A 131 10.94 -20.64 -7.20
C ASP A 131 11.58 -21.97 -7.62
N ASN A 132 12.05 -22.04 -8.87
CA ASN A 132 12.68 -23.24 -9.44
C ASN A 132 11.80 -24.51 -9.30
N SER A 133 10.53 -24.43 -9.68
CA SER A 133 9.53 -25.49 -9.53
C SER A 133 9.15 -25.85 -8.08
N ILE A 134 9.52 -25.02 -7.12
CA ILE A 134 9.08 -25.11 -5.73
C ILE A 134 7.99 -24.07 -5.51
N ASP A 135 6.84 -24.50 -4.99
CA ASP A 135 5.79 -23.57 -4.56
C ASP A 135 6.33 -22.73 -3.41
N HIS A 136 6.39 -21.42 -3.61
CA HIS A 136 6.86 -20.48 -2.62
C HIS A 136 5.70 -19.55 -2.22
N TYR A 137 5.21 -19.71 -1.01
CA TYR A 137 4.15 -18.91 -0.44
C TYR A 137 4.75 -17.69 0.26
N ILE A 138 4.28 -16.52 -0.11
CA ILE A 138 4.65 -15.26 0.52
C ILE A 138 3.53 -14.87 1.46
N PHE A 139 3.89 -14.71 2.71
CA PHE A 139 3.04 -14.18 3.79
C PHE A 139 3.63 -12.87 4.28
N PHE A 140 2.91 -12.15 5.10
CA PHE A 140 3.45 -11.04 5.86
C PHE A 140 2.92 -11.04 7.29
N ALA A 141 3.66 -10.41 8.20
CA ALA A 141 3.22 -10.17 9.55
C ALA A 141 2.42 -8.86 9.58
N PRO A 142 1.10 -8.86 9.86
CA PRO A 142 0.38 -7.64 10.21
C PRO A 142 1.02 -6.97 11.42
N GLU A 143 0.80 -5.69 11.59
CA GLU A 143 1.25 -4.97 12.78
C GLU A 143 0.72 -5.64 14.07
N GLY A 144 1.50 -5.60 15.14
CA GLY A 144 1.17 -6.24 16.41
C GLY A 144 1.26 -7.76 16.45
N MET A 145 1.53 -8.42 15.32
CA MET A 145 1.52 -9.87 15.21
C MET A 145 2.92 -10.49 15.25
N LYS A 146 3.08 -11.54 16.08
CA LYS A 146 4.26 -12.42 16.04
C LYS A 146 3.97 -13.60 15.14
N PRO A 147 4.61 -13.71 13.97
CA PRO A 147 4.27 -14.75 13.02
C PRO A 147 4.72 -16.13 13.46
N GLU A 148 3.76 -17.06 13.48
CA GLU A 148 4.02 -18.47 13.65
C GLU A 148 3.18 -19.31 12.66
N TYR A 149 3.68 -20.48 12.35
CA TYR A 149 3.04 -21.46 11.47
C TYR A 149 2.90 -22.79 12.20
N CYS A 150 1.69 -23.31 12.30
CA CYS A 150 1.42 -24.63 12.87
C CYS A 150 0.89 -25.55 11.77
N PHE A 151 1.63 -26.58 11.45
CA PHE A 151 1.23 -27.62 10.50
C PHE A 151 0.67 -28.84 11.20
N ASP A 152 -0.19 -29.58 10.52
CA ASP A 152 -0.59 -30.91 10.97
C ASP A 152 0.62 -31.87 10.82
N ALA A 153 1.14 -32.33 11.94
CA ALA A 153 2.30 -33.25 12.01
C ALA A 153 2.11 -34.55 11.19
N ARG A 154 0.85 -34.93 10.90
CA ARG A 154 0.53 -36.08 10.03
C ARG A 154 0.80 -35.78 8.55
N THR A 155 0.88 -34.51 8.14
CA THR A 155 1.06 -34.12 6.75
C THR A 155 2.50 -33.70 6.41
N VAL A 156 3.32 -33.42 7.41
CA VAL A 156 4.70 -32.95 7.23
C VAL A 156 5.73 -33.89 7.84
N LYS A 157 6.96 -33.83 7.33
CA LYS A 157 8.13 -34.53 7.90
C LYS A 157 8.92 -33.57 8.78
N GLY A 158 9.32 -34.03 9.97
CA GLY A 158 10.13 -33.22 10.89
C GLY A 158 9.32 -32.16 11.63
N LYS A 159 9.81 -30.93 11.66
CA LYS A 159 9.24 -29.83 12.43
C LYS A 159 7.86 -29.41 11.88
N ALA A 160 6.87 -29.31 12.76
CA ALA A 160 5.50 -28.90 12.42
C ALA A 160 5.14 -27.47 12.90
N LYS A 161 5.92 -26.90 13.82
CA LYS A 161 5.72 -25.53 14.33
C LYS A 161 6.94 -24.67 14.05
N TYR A 162 6.69 -23.44 13.57
CA TYR A 162 7.73 -22.48 13.25
C TYR A 162 7.31 -21.11 13.79
N ALA A 163 8.08 -20.55 14.71
CA ALA A 163 8.06 -19.13 15.02
C ALA A 163 9.12 -18.46 14.17
N VAL A 164 8.80 -17.37 13.52
CA VAL A 164 9.70 -16.64 12.62
C VAL A 164 9.73 -15.17 12.96
N THR A 165 10.84 -14.52 12.65
CA THR A 165 10.92 -13.04 12.63
C THR A 165 10.65 -12.60 11.20
N SER A 166 9.67 -11.69 11.00
CA SER A 166 9.31 -11.18 9.67
C SER A 166 10.49 -10.46 9.00
N GLY A 167 10.54 -10.53 7.68
CA GLY A 167 11.57 -9.92 6.84
C GLY A 167 12.11 -10.87 5.79
N LEU A 168 13.02 -10.39 4.95
CA LEU A 168 13.54 -11.11 3.78
C LEU A 168 14.28 -12.41 4.12
N LYS A 169 14.79 -12.53 5.36
CA LYS A 169 15.53 -13.72 5.82
C LYS A 169 14.64 -14.73 6.56
N SER A 170 13.34 -14.54 6.58
CA SER A 170 12.38 -15.38 7.31
C SER A 170 12.02 -16.69 6.63
N THR A 171 12.61 -17.00 5.47
CA THR A 171 12.22 -18.16 4.66
C THR A 171 12.41 -19.47 5.42
N ILE A 172 11.31 -20.24 5.56
CA ILE A 172 11.30 -21.60 6.04
C ILE A 172 11.02 -22.58 4.90
N THR A 173 11.54 -23.79 5.01
CA THR A 173 11.23 -24.88 4.09
C THR A 173 10.44 -25.95 4.84
N VAL A 174 9.29 -26.29 4.32
CA VAL A 174 8.43 -27.36 4.85
C VAL A 174 8.47 -28.53 3.89
N THR A 175 8.65 -29.74 4.44
CA THR A 175 8.68 -30.96 3.65
C THR A 175 7.40 -31.76 3.92
N PRO A 176 6.42 -31.78 3.01
CA PRO A 176 5.24 -32.60 3.13
C PRO A 176 5.64 -34.10 3.14
N ARG A 177 4.80 -34.96 3.77
CA ARG A 177 5.00 -36.42 3.70
C ARG A 177 4.82 -36.94 2.29
N ASN A 178 3.87 -36.34 1.57
CA ASN A 178 3.58 -36.61 0.17
C ASN A 178 3.74 -35.32 -0.63
N GLY A 179 4.35 -35.38 -1.81
CA GLY A 179 4.51 -34.24 -2.69
C GLY A 179 5.84 -33.47 -2.53
N LYS A 180 5.88 -32.31 -3.16
CA LYS A 180 7.09 -31.49 -3.23
C LYS A 180 7.27 -30.63 -1.98
N LYS A 181 8.52 -30.29 -1.68
CA LYS A 181 8.84 -29.26 -0.67
C LYS A 181 8.16 -27.94 -1.04
N ILE A 182 7.81 -27.18 -0.03
CA ILE A 182 7.30 -25.82 -0.18
C ILE A 182 8.20 -24.85 0.59
N LYS A 183 8.24 -23.60 0.17
CA LYS A 183 8.88 -22.50 0.88
C LYS A 183 7.84 -21.53 1.39
N ILE A 184 8.10 -20.90 2.51
CA ILE A 184 7.29 -19.80 3.05
C ILE A 184 8.25 -18.69 3.47
N THR A 185 8.03 -17.48 2.97
CA THR A 185 8.71 -16.26 3.43
C THR A 185 7.69 -15.34 4.05
N THR A 186 8.01 -14.78 5.21
CA THR A 186 7.14 -13.85 5.94
C THR A 186 7.73 -12.44 5.85
N LEU A 187 7.18 -11.60 5.00
CA LEU A 187 7.55 -10.20 4.91
C LEU A 187 7.11 -9.42 6.16
N ASN A 188 7.74 -8.29 6.45
CA ASN A 188 7.13 -7.33 7.36
C ASN A 188 6.03 -6.54 6.64
N HIS A 189 5.24 -5.74 7.37
CA HIS A 189 4.09 -5.00 6.83
C HIS A 189 4.51 -4.04 5.71
N GLU A 190 5.56 -3.24 5.91
CA GLU A 190 6.08 -2.30 4.92
C GLU A 190 6.52 -3.01 3.62
N GLN A 191 7.23 -4.13 3.75
CA GLN A 191 7.64 -4.92 2.58
C GLN A 191 6.43 -5.47 1.82
N ALA A 192 5.37 -5.87 2.52
CA ALA A 192 4.14 -6.38 1.90
C ALA A 192 3.41 -5.28 1.12
N LEU A 193 3.32 -4.07 1.65
CA LEU A 193 2.75 -2.91 0.95
C LEU A 193 3.51 -2.54 -0.33
N ASN A 194 4.83 -2.80 -0.35
CA ASN A 194 5.71 -2.52 -1.48
C ASN A 194 5.91 -3.73 -2.42
N ALA A 195 5.25 -4.86 -2.11
CA ALA A 195 5.36 -6.10 -2.89
C ALA A 195 4.36 -6.13 -4.05
N ILE A 196 4.83 -6.57 -5.21
CA ILE A 196 4.01 -6.82 -6.40
C ILE A 196 4.50 -8.08 -7.11
N LYS A 197 3.58 -8.88 -7.64
CA LYS A 197 3.93 -10.01 -8.48
C LYS A 197 3.92 -9.57 -9.95
N VAL A 198 5.06 -9.72 -10.62
CA VAL A 198 5.23 -9.45 -12.05
C VAL A 198 5.87 -10.67 -12.70
N ASP A 199 5.25 -11.21 -13.73
CA ASP A 199 5.75 -12.37 -14.50
C ASP A 199 6.15 -13.58 -13.63
N GLY A 200 5.37 -13.81 -12.55
CA GLY A 200 5.61 -14.91 -11.61
C GLY A 200 6.71 -14.66 -10.58
N GLN A 201 7.40 -13.53 -10.65
CA GLN A 201 8.40 -13.08 -9.67
C GLN A 201 7.78 -12.10 -8.67
N LEU A 202 8.38 -12.00 -7.50
CA LEU A 202 8.10 -10.99 -6.51
C LEU A 202 9.06 -9.82 -6.69
N LEU A 203 8.52 -8.63 -6.90
CA LEU A 203 9.25 -7.37 -6.88
C LEU A 203 8.85 -6.58 -5.63
N ILE A 204 9.82 -6.11 -4.85
CA ILE A 204 9.61 -5.22 -3.69
C ILE A 204 10.32 -3.91 -3.97
N THR A 205 9.57 -2.83 -4.05
CA THR A 205 10.10 -1.47 -4.29
C THR A 205 9.09 -0.41 -3.85
N THR A 206 9.60 0.76 -3.45
CA THR A 206 8.77 1.95 -3.21
C THR A 206 8.41 2.70 -4.49
N ALA A 207 9.05 2.39 -5.61
CA ALA A 207 8.73 2.97 -6.91
C ALA A 207 7.38 2.45 -7.44
N THR A 208 6.71 3.24 -8.26
CA THR A 208 5.56 2.79 -9.06
C THR A 208 6.03 1.80 -10.11
N VAL A 209 5.37 0.66 -10.20
CA VAL A 209 5.74 -0.45 -11.08
C VAL A 209 4.81 -0.51 -12.26
N LEU A 210 5.34 -0.41 -13.47
CA LEU A 210 4.62 -0.50 -14.73
C LEU A 210 5.13 -1.70 -15.53
N PRO A 211 4.42 -2.84 -15.55
CA PRO A 211 4.71 -3.93 -16.46
C PRO A 211 4.47 -3.48 -17.91
N THR A 212 5.42 -3.75 -18.77
CA THR A 212 5.35 -3.47 -20.22
C THR A 212 5.69 -4.72 -21.01
N ALA A 213 5.38 -4.73 -22.30
CA ALA A 213 5.76 -5.84 -23.19
C ALA A 213 7.29 -6.08 -23.27
N GLU A 214 8.05 -5.09 -22.87
CA GLU A 214 9.52 -5.09 -22.99
C GLU A 214 10.24 -5.24 -21.64
N GLY A 215 9.52 -5.50 -20.55
CA GLY A 215 10.05 -5.64 -19.19
C GLY A 215 9.29 -4.78 -18.17
N ILE A 216 9.96 -4.45 -17.08
CA ILE A 216 9.38 -3.69 -15.97
C ILE A 216 9.97 -2.28 -15.99
N THR A 217 9.12 -1.28 -16.00
CA THR A 217 9.52 0.12 -15.78
C THR A 217 9.17 0.54 -14.36
N LEU A 218 10.15 1.05 -13.64
CA LEU A 218 10.00 1.67 -12.33
C LEU A 218 9.91 3.19 -12.52
N GLN A 219 9.00 3.85 -11.82
CA GLN A 219 8.87 5.31 -11.82
C GLN A 219 8.89 5.84 -10.40
N GLN A 220 9.58 6.95 -10.18
CA GLN A 220 9.76 7.54 -8.86
C GLN A 220 9.86 9.06 -8.95
N LEU A 221 9.11 9.75 -8.10
CA LEU A 221 9.07 11.20 -8.06
C LEU A 221 10.23 11.77 -7.23
N GLY A 222 11.02 12.67 -7.80
CA GLY A 222 12.05 13.46 -7.12
C GLY A 222 13.33 12.71 -6.73
N ASN A 223 13.29 11.39 -6.59
CA ASN A 223 14.46 10.60 -6.23
C ASN A 223 14.99 9.86 -7.47
N ASN A 224 16.28 10.03 -7.77
CA ASN A 224 16.95 9.37 -8.89
C ASN A 224 17.59 8.02 -8.55
N ALA A 225 17.46 7.55 -7.29
CA ALA A 225 17.96 6.25 -6.85
C ALA A 225 16.80 5.26 -6.67
N PHE A 226 16.84 4.17 -7.42
CA PHE A 226 15.83 3.11 -7.39
C PHE A 226 16.32 1.94 -6.56
N ASP A 227 15.66 1.69 -5.44
CA ASP A 227 15.89 0.52 -4.61
C ASP A 227 14.82 -0.53 -4.90
N TYR A 228 15.24 -1.75 -5.20
CA TYR A 228 14.33 -2.85 -5.45
C TYR A 228 14.94 -4.21 -5.11
N ILE A 229 14.07 -5.18 -4.87
CA ILE A 229 14.38 -6.61 -4.73
C ILE A 229 13.55 -7.35 -5.75
N LEU A 230 14.19 -8.17 -6.58
CA LEU A 230 13.52 -9.07 -7.52
C LEU A 230 13.82 -10.52 -7.12
N TYR A 231 12.79 -11.31 -6.85
CA TYR A 231 12.92 -12.69 -6.41
C TYR A 231 11.90 -13.64 -7.08
N PRO A 232 12.30 -14.84 -7.53
CA PRO A 232 13.66 -15.38 -7.50
C PRO A 232 14.57 -14.69 -8.51
N SER A 233 15.84 -14.54 -8.13
CA SER A 233 16.90 -14.02 -9.01
C SER A 233 18.25 -14.60 -8.59
N ALA A 234 19.27 -14.41 -9.41
CA ALA A 234 20.64 -14.81 -9.08
C ALA A 234 21.17 -14.13 -7.79
N LYS A 235 20.66 -12.95 -7.45
CA LYS A 235 21.01 -12.20 -6.24
C LYS A 235 20.15 -12.58 -5.02
N GLY A 236 19.15 -13.46 -5.20
CA GLY A 236 18.21 -13.87 -4.13
C GLY A 236 17.47 -12.67 -3.54
N TRP A 237 17.44 -12.57 -2.21
CA TRP A 237 16.78 -11.51 -1.44
C TRP A 237 17.63 -10.24 -1.25
N GLN A 238 18.64 -10.02 -2.06
CA GLN A 238 19.47 -8.81 -1.93
C GLN A 238 18.81 -7.60 -2.61
N SER A 239 18.80 -6.48 -1.91
CA SER A 239 18.42 -5.19 -2.47
C SER A 239 19.43 -4.75 -3.53
N GLN A 240 18.93 -4.19 -4.60
CA GLN A 240 19.69 -3.58 -5.67
C GLN A 240 19.35 -2.09 -5.68
N THR A 241 20.38 -1.26 -5.83
CA THR A 241 20.22 0.19 -6.00
C THR A 241 20.78 0.59 -7.36
N VAL A 242 19.97 1.27 -8.16
CA VAL A 242 20.37 1.83 -9.45
C VAL A 242 20.11 3.32 -9.44
N GLN A 243 21.14 4.11 -9.71
CA GLN A 243 21.00 5.57 -9.85
C GLN A 243 20.93 5.95 -11.33
N VAL A 244 19.98 6.81 -11.66
CA VAL A 244 19.92 7.47 -12.97
C VAL A 244 20.48 8.89 -12.87
N GLN A 245 20.82 9.48 -14.02
CA GLN A 245 21.37 10.83 -14.06
C GLN A 245 20.41 11.85 -13.43
N PRO A 246 20.82 12.59 -12.40
CA PRO A 246 19.97 13.61 -11.79
C PRO A 246 19.78 14.79 -12.72
N VAL A 247 18.61 15.40 -12.65
CA VAL A 247 18.30 16.67 -13.31
C VAL A 247 17.84 17.68 -12.26
N SER A 248 18.14 18.96 -12.49
CA SER A 248 17.74 20.05 -11.61
C SER A 248 16.88 21.04 -12.43
N PRO A 249 15.59 20.78 -12.61
CA PRO A 249 14.71 21.64 -13.35
C PRO A 249 14.46 22.94 -12.56
N GLU A 250 14.52 24.08 -13.26
CA GLU A 250 14.26 25.37 -12.67
C GLU A 250 12.99 25.98 -13.27
N CYS A 251 12.23 26.73 -12.48
CA CYS A 251 11.11 27.50 -12.94
C CYS A 251 11.23 28.96 -12.46
N ARG A 252 10.68 29.85 -13.27
CA ARG A 252 10.55 31.25 -12.89
C ARG A 252 9.14 31.55 -12.47
N VAL A 253 8.98 31.93 -11.21
CA VAL A 253 7.69 32.31 -10.62
C VAL A 253 7.62 33.83 -10.53
N GLU A 254 6.56 34.41 -11.07
CA GLU A 254 6.29 35.84 -10.99
C GLU A 254 4.95 36.09 -10.29
N LYS A 255 4.97 36.86 -9.21
CA LYS A 255 3.78 37.21 -8.44
C LYS A 255 3.11 38.45 -9.06
N ILE A 256 1.95 38.25 -9.68
CA ILE A 256 1.17 39.32 -10.31
C ILE A 256 0.30 40.06 -9.29
N THR A 257 -0.39 39.29 -8.42
CA THR A 257 -1.17 39.81 -7.28
C THR A 257 -1.08 38.82 -6.11
N THR A 258 -1.74 39.15 -5.00
CA THR A 258 -1.85 38.21 -3.87
C THR A 258 -2.58 36.89 -4.23
N ARG A 259 -3.36 36.89 -5.32
CA ARG A 259 -4.18 35.77 -5.79
C ARG A 259 -3.73 35.20 -7.13
N ARG A 260 -2.72 35.82 -7.79
CA ARG A 260 -2.28 35.43 -9.12
C ARG A 260 -0.79 35.33 -9.21
N ILE A 261 -0.32 34.23 -9.76
CA ILE A 261 1.09 34.05 -10.16
C ILE A 261 1.15 33.56 -11.59
N THR A 262 2.31 33.73 -12.22
CA THR A 262 2.67 33.05 -13.46
C THR A 262 3.90 32.19 -13.22
N VAL A 263 3.98 31.06 -13.88
CA VAL A 263 5.10 30.13 -13.80
C VAL A 263 5.58 29.81 -15.21
N ALA A 264 6.82 30.18 -15.49
CA ALA A 264 7.51 29.80 -16.73
C ALA A 264 8.44 28.62 -16.44
N PHE A 265 8.37 27.60 -17.26
CA PHE A 265 9.24 26.44 -17.25
C PHE A 265 9.54 26.04 -18.70
N SER A 266 10.77 25.77 -19.00
CA SER A 266 11.18 25.17 -20.27
C SER A 266 12.09 23.99 -19.99
N ASP A 267 11.71 22.83 -20.48
CA ASP A 267 12.56 21.65 -20.45
C ASP A 267 13.68 21.80 -21.49
N THR A 268 14.84 22.19 -21.01
CA THR A 268 16.04 22.37 -21.85
C THR A 268 16.89 21.09 -21.93
N VAL A 269 16.61 20.10 -21.06
CA VAL A 269 17.38 18.86 -20.97
C VAL A 269 16.43 17.68 -21.12
N HIS A 270 16.31 17.19 -22.35
CA HIS A 270 15.58 15.95 -22.59
C HIS A 270 16.47 14.75 -22.22
N THR A 271 16.15 14.06 -21.12
CA THR A 271 16.83 12.83 -20.73
C THR A 271 15.87 11.65 -20.78
N PRO A 272 16.27 10.50 -21.37
CA PRO A 272 15.41 9.30 -21.41
C PRO A 272 15.00 8.77 -20.03
N GLN A 273 15.73 9.17 -18.98
CA GLN A 273 15.49 8.75 -17.61
C GLN A 273 14.43 9.61 -16.89
N VAL A 274 13.91 10.68 -17.51
CA VAL A 274 12.80 11.46 -16.98
C VAL A 274 11.55 11.16 -17.79
N ASN A 275 10.55 10.58 -17.12
CA ASN A 275 9.26 10.29 -17.73
C ASN A 275 8.36 11.52 -17.83
N GLU A 276 8.31 12.31 -16.74
CA GLU A 276 7.42 13.46 -16.60
C GLU A 276 8.07 14.52 -15.70
N TYR A 277 7.71 15.78 -15.91
CA TYR A 277 7.94 16.83 -14.94
C TYR A 277 6.63 17.21 -14.28
N PHE A 278 6.62 17.27 -12.95
CA PHE A 278 5.49 17.73 -12.17
C PHE A 278 5.78 19.11 -11.59
N MET A 279 4.88 20.05 -11.81
CA MET A 279 4.84 21.28 -11.04
C MET A 279 4.12 21.00 -9.73
N LYS A 280 4.82 21.16 -8.61
CA LYS A 280 4.28 21.06 -7.27
C LYS A 280 4.05 22.43 -6.70
N ILE A 281 2.81 22.74 -6.34
CA ILE A 281 2.42 24.00 -5.73
C ILE A 281 1.94 23.74 -4.32
N ASP A 282 2.73 24.16 -3.33
CA ASP A 282 2.30 24.12 -1.93
C ASP A 282 1.60 25.45 -1.61
N TYR A 283 0.29 25.35 -1.31
CA TYR A 283 -0.52 26.52 -1.01
C TYR A 283 -1.59 26.16 0.05
N THR A 284 -2.10 27.20 0.69
CA THR A 284 -3.31 27.15 1.50
C THR A 284 -4.34 28.07 0.87
N GLY A 285 -5.51 27.53 0.50
CA GLY A 285 -6.56 28.28 -0.18
C GLY A 285 -7.85 27.46 -0.27
N ASP A 286 -8.79 27.85 -1.09
CA ASP A 286 -10.04 27.12 -1.36
C ASP A 286 -9.90 26.35 -2.69
N VAL A 287 -9.96 27.09 -3.81
CA VAL A 287 -9.82 26.56 -5.17
C VAL A 287 -8.66 27.25 -5.86
N ALA A 288 -7.85 26.49 -6.56
CA ALA A 288 -6.83 26.99 -7.47
C ALA A 288 -7.18 26.61 -8.91
N MET A 289 -6.87 27.48 -9.86
CA MET A 289 -7.12 27.28 -11.29
C MET A 289 -5.87 27.62 -12.08
N ALA A 290 -5.50 26.76 -13.02
CA ALA A 290 -4.39 26.93 -13.95
C ALA A 290 -4.91 27.26 -15.34
N PHE A 291 -4.29 28.25 -15.98
CA PHE A 291 -4.65 28.72 -17.32
C PHE A 291 -3.41 28.72 -18.23
N LEU A 292 -3.63 28.32 -19.48
CA LEU A 292 -2.62 28.34 -20.53
C LEU A 292 -3.32 28.68 -21.86
N GLY A 293 -2.77 29.61 -22.63
CA GLY A 293 -3.42 30.09 -23.85
C GLY A 293 -4.80 30.71 -23.61
N GLY A 294 -5.02 31.33 -22.46
CA GLY A 294 -6.32 31.88 -22.09
C GLY A 294 -7.41 30.85 -21.74
N LYS A 295 -7.07 29.55 -21.70
CA LYS A 295 -8.00 28.50 -21.35
C LYS A 295 -7.62 27.89 -20.00
N MET A 296 -8.61 27.56 -19.18
CA MET A 296 -8.41 26.77 -17.97
C MET A 296 -8.00 25.34 -18.37
N VAL A 297 -6.85 24.90 -17.90
CA VAL A 297 -6.28 23.59 -18.23
C VAL A 297 -6.37 22.61 -17.07
N GLN A 298 -6.46 23.12 -15.85
CA GLN A 298 -6.64 22.32 -14.63
C GLN A 298 -7.17 23.19 -13.49
N ASP A 299 -7.83 22.59 -12.52
CA ASP A 299 -8.22 23.18 -11.24
C ASP A 299 -7.96 22.18 -10.10
N GLU A 300 -7.97 22.70 -8.89
CA GLU A 300 -7.76 21.92 -7.66
C GLU A 300 -8.61 22.49 -6.54
N PHE A 301 -9.34 21.62 -5.87
CA PHE A 301 -9.94 21.90 -4.57
C PHE A 301 -8.92 21.58 -3.49
N TRP A 302 -8.57 22.57 -2.69
CA TRP A 302 -7.56 22.38 -1.65
C TRP A 302 -7.98 21.36 -0.61
N HIS A 303 -7.11 20.40 -0.32
CA HIS A 303 -7.33 19.28 0.61
C HIS A 303 -6.12 19.03 1.51
N ALA A 304 -5.40 20.11 1.87
CA ALA A 304 -4.20 20.09 2.71
C ALA A 304 -3.01 19.32 2.13
N GLN A 305 -3.01 19.03 0.82
CA GLN A 305 -1.87 18.46 0.11
C GLN A 305 -1.39 19.42 -0.98
N PRO A 306 -0.13 19.36 -1.40
CA PRO A 306 0.37 20.12 -2.53
C PRO A 306 -0.34 19.75 -3.84
N TRP A 307 -0.65 20.73 -4.66
CA TRP A 307 -1.19 20.51 -6.00
C TRP A 307 -0.11 20.02 -6.96
N MET A 308 -0.35 18.91 -7.64
CA MET A 308 0.57 18.28 -8.57
C MET A 308 0.04 18.37 -10.01
N ILE A 309 0.80 19.00 -10.90
CA ILE A 309 0.43 19.22 -12.30
C ILE A 309 1.47 18.56 -13.21
N GLY A 310 1.08 17.54 -13.99
CA GLY A 310 1.94 16.94 -15.02
C GLY A 310 2.11 17.89 -16.20
N LEU A 311 3.34 18.18 -16.59
CA LEU A 311 3.67 19.23 -17.54
C LEU A 311 3.83 18.76 -19.00
N ASN A 312 4.13 17.46 -19.24
CA ASN A 312 4.40 16.96 -20.58
C ASN A 312 3.29 17.26 -21.58
N ARG A 313 2.02 17.12 -21.17
CA ARG A 313 0.86 17.45 -22.00
C ARG A 313 0.71 18.94 -22.34
N HIS A 314 1.39 19.81 -21.61
CA HIS A 314 1.35 21.25 -21.76
C HIS A 314 2.64 21.84 -22.35
N LYS A 315 3.67 21.01 -22.57
CA LYS A 315 5.03 21.37 -22.94
C LYS A 315 5.09 22.31 -24.15
N GLU A 316 4.37 22.01 -25.21
CA GLU A 316 4.39 22.83 -26.43
C GLU A 316 3.91 24.26 -26.19
N MET A 317 2.90 24.45 -25.35
CA MET A 317 2.38 25.76 -25.03
C MET A 317 3.26 26.48 -23.99
N MET A 318 3.75 25.75 -22.98
CA MET A 318 4.63 26.29 -21.94
C MET A 318 5.96 26.79 -22.50
N ASN A 319 6.42 26.26 -23.63
CA ASN A 319 7.58 26.80 -24.34
C ASN A 319 7.31 28.17 -25.01
N LYS A 320 6.06 28.57 -25.14
CA LYS A 320 5.64 29.83 -25.77
C LYS A 320 5.19 30.88 -24.77
N GLU A 321 4.60 30.45 -23.66
CA GLU A 321 4.03 31.33 -22.65
C GLU A 321 4.07 30.69 -21.25
N ALA A 322 4.06 31.53 -20.21
CA ALA A 322 3.98 31.08 -18.82
C ALA A 322 2.57 30.62 -18.48
N MET A 323 2.46 29.57 -17.66
CA MET A 323 1.19 29.13 -17.08
C MET A 323 0.74 30.14 -16.02
N SER A 324 -0.51 30.55 -16.07
CA SER A 324 -1.10 31.52 -15.13
C SER A 324 -1.97 30.78 -14.12
N PHE A 325 -1.90 31.23 -12.87
CA PHE A 325 -2.66 30.64 -11.76
C PHE A 325 -3.50 31.68 -11.06
N TYR A 326 -4.70 31.28 -10.66
CA TYR A 326 -5.57 32.05 -9.80
C TYR A 326 -5.99 31.22 -8.59
N PHE A 327 -5.90 31.80 -7.38
CA PHE A 327 -6.21 31.16 -6.11
C PHE A 327 -7.34 31.91 -5.39
N ARG A 328 -8.31 31.16 -4.89
CA ARG A 328 -9.34 31.66 -3.99
C ARG A 328 -8.92 31.47 -2.54
N PRO A 329 -9.12 32.47 -1.67
CA PRO A 329 -8.90 32.30 -0.23
C PRO A 329 -9.86 31.27 0.37
N LEU A 330 -9.37 30.43 1.28
CA LEU A 330 -10.16 29.54 2.09
C LEU A 330 -10.84 30.33 3.20
N ARG A 331 -12.13 30.11 3.39
CA ARG A 331 -12.92 30.73 4.45
C ARG A 331 -12.83 29.90 5.73
N SER A 332 -12.87 30.57 6.89
CA SER A 332 -12.86 29.89 8.20
C SER A 332 -14.13 29.09 8.49
N ASP A 333 -15.23 29.35 7.77
CA ASP A 333 -16.51 28.63 7.85
C ASP A 333 -16.73 27.64 6.70
N ALA A 334 -15.67 27.28 5.95
CA ALA A 334 -15.77 26.33 4.85
C ALA A 334 -16.06 24.91 5.37
N THR A 335 -17.06 24.25 4.79
CA THR A 335 -17.51 22.93 5.24
C THR A 335 -16.46 21.84 5.05
N CYS A 336 -15.60 21.95 4.03
CA CYS A 336 -14.52 21.01 3.79
C CYS A 336 -13.50 20.89 4.94
N LEU A 337 -13.44 21.88 5.84
CA LEU A 337 -12.58 21.82 7.02
C LEU A 337 -13.00 20.73 8.01
N GLN A 338 -14.26 20.30 7.99
CA GLN A 338 -14.78 19.24 8.86
C GLN A 338 -14.25 17.86 8.49
N ASP A 339 -13.84 17.68 7.23
CA ASP A 339 -13.32 16.42 6.72
C ASP A 339 -11.79 16.31 6.86
N LEU A 340 -11.14 17.38 7.35
CA LEU A 340 -9.70 17.39 7.55
C LEU A 340 -9.32 16.99 8.99
N PRO A 341 -8.20 16.30 9.18
CA PRO A 341 -7.66 16.11 10.51
C PRO A 341 -7.30 17.47 11.13
N GLN A 342 -7.47 17.60 12.43
CA GLN A 342 -7.24 18.87 13.14
C GLN A 342 -5.87 19.49 12.89
N SER A 343 -4.84 18.64 12.70
CA SER A 343 -3.47 19.06 12.39
C SER A 343 -3.30 19.68 10.99
N ALA A 344 -4.25 19.45 10.08
CA ALA A 344 -4.22 19.98 8.72
C ALA A 344 -5.05 21.27 8.55
N ILE A 345 -5.84 21.65 9.56
CA ILE A 345 -6.63 22.87 9.56
C ILE A 345 -5.67 24.07 9.67
N PRO A 346 -5.70 25.04 8.73
CA PRO A 346 -4.81 26.17 8.78
C PRO A 346 -5.16 27.15 9.90
N ASP A 347 -4.15 27.83 10.44
CA ASP A 347 -4.35 28.94 11.37
C ASP A 347 -4.81 30.20 10.61
N PHE A 348 -6.04 30.63 10.84
CA PHE A 348 -6.62 31.82 10.25
C PHE A 348 -6.13 33.12 10.90
N LYS A 349 -5.38 33.06 12.02
CA LYS A 349 -4.85 34.22 12.75
C LYS A 349 -5.93 35.30 13.07
N GLY A 350 -7.13 34.84 13.37
CA GLY A 350 -8.30 35.71 13.65
C GLY A 350 -8.95 36.35 12.43
N ASN A 351 -8.56 35.97 11.21
CA ASN A 351 -9.18 36.44 9.97
C ASN A 351 -10.31 35.50 9.52
N ASN A 352 -11.21 36.01 8.68
CA ASN A 352 -12.32 35.20 8.12
C ASN A 352 -11.85 34.32 6.95
N GLN A 353 -10.65 34.53 6.44
CA GLN A 353 -10.09 33.80 5.28
C GLN A 353 -8.58 33.77 5.31
N VAL A 354 -8.01 32.76 4.67
CA VAL A 354 -6.56 32.57 4.51
C VAL A 354 -6.23 32.25 3.06
N LEU A 355 -5.16 32.82 2.55
CA LEU A 355 -4.51 32.44 1.30
C LEU A 355 -3.00 32.62 1.45
N GLU A 356 -2.27 31.54 1.21
CA GLU A 356 -0.81 31.55 1.23
C GLU A 356 -0.30 30.65 0.10
N ILE A 357 0.54 31.17 -0.77
CA ILE A 357 1.29 30.39 -1.76
C ILE A 357 2.70 30.24 -1.20
N LYS A 358 3.02 29.05 -0.71
CA LYS A 358 4.23 28.78 0.07
C LYS A 358 5.43 28.46 -0.82
N ASN A 359 5.23 27.55 -1.79
CA ASN A 359 6.30 27.09 -2.67
C ASN A 359 5.76 26.65 -4.03
N VAL A 360 6.56 26.85 -5.07
CA VAL A 360 6.35 26.32 -6.41
C VAL A 360 7.68 25.74 -6.88
N GLU A 361 7.69 24.47 -7.20
CA GLU A 361 8.88 23.76 -7.65
C GLU A 361 8.55 22.77 -8.77
N ILE A 362 9.53 22.45 -9.61
CA ILE A 362 9.40 21.41 -10.63
C ILE A 362 10.13 20.17 -10.14
N ILE A 363 9.42 19.06 -10.11
CA ILE A 363 9.95 17.78 -9.64
C ILE A 363 9.98 16.80 -10.81
N PRO A 364 11.15 16.23 -11.17
CA PRO A 364 11.21 15.18 -12.18
C PRO A 364 10.63 13.86 -11.64
N GLN A 365 9.87 13.18 -12.46
CA GLN A 365 9.55 11.76 -12.26
C GLN A 365 10.58 10.96 -13.05
N TYR A 366 11.53 10.36 -12.34
CA TYR A 366 12.52 9.48 -12.96
C TYR A 366 11.92 8.14 -13.34
N GLN A 367 12.51 7.52 -14.35
CA GLN A 367 12.19 6.15 -14.73
C GLN A 367 13.44 5.29 -14.90
N LEU A 368 13.30 4.03 -14.52
CA LEU A 368 14.30 2.99 -14.69
C LEU A 368 13.66 1.77 -15.32
N ARG A 369 14.22 1.27 -16.39
CA ARG A 369 13.83 0.00 -16.96
C ARG A 369 14.70 -1.11 -16.38
N ILE A 370 14.07 -2.13 -15.83
CA ILE A 370 14.72 -3.37 -15.40
C ILE A 370 14.31 -4.51 -16.33
N ASN A 371 15.29 -5.25 -16.81
CA ASN A 371 15.03 -6.45 -17.60
C ASN A 371 14.88 -7.64 -16.65
N ASN A 372 13.98 -8.54 -16.97
CA ASN A 372 13.79 -9.81 -16.25
C ASN A 372 14.99 -10.73 -16.39
#